data_1433f880a6fb7697b38bdbf07a940ed9
#
_entry.id   1433f880a6fb7697b38bdbf07a940ed9
#
_cell.length_a   1.000
_cell.length_b   1.000
_cell.length_c   1.000
_cell.angle_alpha   90.00
_cell.angle_beta   90.00
_cell.angle_gamma   90.00
#
_symmetry.space_group_name_H-M   'P 1'
#
loop_
_entity.id
_entity.type
_entity.pdbx_description
1 polymer ?
#
loop_
_entity_poly.entity_id
_entity_poly.type
_entity_poly.pdbx_seq_one_letter_code
_entity_poly.pdbx_strand_id
1 'polypeptide(L)'
;MVENSIEHPIRIISGLEEAKLIRFHPKAQSMPNKLFVDIGGGSTEFYIHTKAKDYIQSFQLGAVRNYMKMDSKAEWERMDNWLDQHIEKMQLIGIGGNIRAFLNIYKMKSMSQDEFVANAKKLALLDKKEKQSQYNLNNDRVDVIDSAISIYLQIINKLSISKIKSTRWGISDSAAVKLFHELYSDKIAIKNN
;
A
#
# COMPACT_ATOMS: atom_id res chain seq x y z
N MET A 1 3.65 -4.25 29.84
CA MET A 1 3.21 -4.28 28.45
C MET A 1 3.12 -2.85 27.99
N VAL A 2 3.09 -2.58 26.68
CA VAL A 2 3.30 -1.22 26.13
C VAL A 2 2.32 -0.18 26.69
N GLU A 3 1.03 -0.50 26.83
CA GLU A 3 0.02 0.43 27.37
C GLU A 3 0.36 0.96 28.77
N ASN A 4 0.90 0.09 29.64
CA ASN A 4 1.28 0.50 31.00
C ASN A 4 2.51 1.41 31.00
N SER A 5 3.32 1.38 29.94
CA SER A 5 4.53 2.20 29.81
C SER A 5 4.27 3.58 29.25
N ILE A 6 3.19 3.77 28.48
CA ILE A 6 2.85 5.04 27.83
C ILE A 6 1.63 5.74 28.48
N GLU A 7 0.99 5.11 29.47
CA GLU A 7 -0.22 5.61 30.17
C GLU A 7 -1.38 6.02 29.23
N HIS A 8 -1.42 5.39 28.05
CA HIS A 8 -2.47 5.63 27.07
C HIS A 8 -3.04 4.31 26.53
N PRO A 9 -4.35 4.25 26.26
CA PRO A 9 -4.97 3.08 25.68
C PRO A 9 -4.45 2.88 24.25
N ILE A 10 -4.11 1.64 23.91
CA ILE A 10 -3.73 1.22 22.56
C ILE A 10 -4.92 0.48 21.94
N ARG A 11 -5.38 0.98 20.81
CA ARG A 11 -6.39 0.30 20.01
C ARG A 11 -5.72 -0.38 18.81
N ILE A 12 -5.89 -1.69 18.72
CA ILE A 12 -5.53 -2.45 17.52
C ILE A 12 -6.71 -2.35 16.54
N ILE A 13 -6.44 -1.89 15.33
CA ILE A 13 -7.42 -1.82 14.24
C ILE A 13 -7.28 -3.02 13.31
N SER A 14 -8.38 -3.44 12.70
CA SER A 14 -8.36 -4.48 11.67
C SER A 14 -7.78 -3.95 10.35
N GLY A 15 -7.28 -4.85 9.48
CA GLY A 15 -6.83 -4.46 8.13
C GLY A 15 -7.92 -3.75 7.31
N LEU A 16 -9.20 -4.11 7.50
CA LEU A 16 -10.30 -3.41 6.84
C LEU A 16 -10.50 -1.98 7.40
N GLU A 17 -10.30 -1.76 8.70
CA GLU A 17 -10.30 -0.42 9.28
C GLU A 17 -9.11 0.40 8.76
N GLU A 18 -7.94 -0.23 8.63
CA GLU A 18 -6.74 0.39 8.06
C GLU A 18 -6.97 0.76 6.58
N ALA A 19 -7.54 -0.13 5.78
CA ALA A 19 -7.91 0.16 4.39
C ALA A 19 -8.91 1.34 4.27
N LYS A 20 -9.86 1.47 5.21
CA LYS A 20 -10.79 2.60 5.27
C LYS A 20 -10.09 3.94 5.55
N LEU A 21 -8.93 3.94 6.21
CA LEU A 21 -8.17 5.17 6.44
C LEU A 21 -7.61 5.75 5.14
N ILE A 22 -7.35 4.93 4.11
CA ILE A 22 -6.81 5.40 2.83
C ILE A 22 -7.71 6.47 2.19
N ARG A 23 -9.03 6.42 2.40
CA ARG A 23 -9.97 7.44 1.90
C ARG A 23 -9.64 8.86 2.34
N PHE A 24 -8.96 9.03 3.48
CA PHE A 24 -8.53 10.33 4.01
C PHE A 24 -7.22 10.83 3.39
N HIS A 25 -6.59 10.04 2.52
CA HIS A 25 -5.45 10.49 1.75
C HIS A 25 -5.88 11.64 0.81
N PRO A 26 -5.14 12.78 0.74
CA PRO A 26 -5.57 13.97 -0.01
C PRO A 26 -5.89 13.74 -1.49
N LYS A 27 -5.29 12.69 -2.07
CA LYS A 27 -5.51 12.33 -3.48
C LYS A 27 -6.55 11.20 -3.66
N ALA A 28 -7.09 10.64 -2.59
CA ALA A 28 -7.96 9.47 -2.69
C ALA A 28 -9.24 9.79 -3.47
N GLN A 29 -9.85 10.92 -3.20
CA GLN A 29 -11.12 11.33 -3.81
C GLN A 29 -10.95 12.37 -4.93
N SER A 30 -9.72 12.83 -5.21
CA SER A 30 -9.49 13.93 -6.16
C SER A 30 -9.71 13.56 -7.63
N MET A 31 -9.61 12.28 -7.97
CA MET A 31 -9.78 11.77 -9.34
C MET A 31 -10.23 10.30 -9.30
N PRO A 32 -11.18 9.89 -10.15
CA PRO A 32 -11.56 8.47 -10.28
C PRO A 32 -10.44 7.63 -10.91
N ASN A 33 -10.62 6.32 -10.88
CA ASN A 33 -9.74 5.33 -11.49
C ASN A 33 -8.30 5.33 -10.90
N LYS A 34 -8.21 5.53 -9.59
CA LYS A 34 -6.98 5.31 -8.83
C LYS A 34 -7.14 4.12 -7.91
N LEU A 35 -6.15 3.26 -7.95
CA LEU A 35 -5.96 2.16 -7.02
C LEU A 35 -4.88 2.55 -6.01
N PHE A 36 -5.24 2.68 -4.76
CA PHE A 36 -4.30 2.82 -3.66
C PHE A 36 -4.01 1.45 -3.07
N VAL A 37 -2.74 1.16 -2.85
CA VAL A 37 -2.28 -0.11 -2.28
C VAL A 37 -1.26 0.17 -1.19
N ASP A 38 -1.52 -0.31 0.01
CA ASP A 38 -0.54 -0.37 1.10
C ASP A 38 -0.16 -1.82 1.36
N ILE A 39 1.11 -2.18 1.13
CA ILE A 39 1.63 -3.50 1.46
C ILE A 39 2.40 -3.38 2.77
N GLY A 40 1.74 -3.77 3.85
CA GLY A 40 2.31 -3.87 5.18
C GLY A 40 3.13 -5.15 5.38
N GLY A 41 3.47 -5.43 6.64
CA GLY A 41 4.15 -6.67 7.00
C GLY A 41 3.25 -7.90 6.95
N GLY A 42 2.02 -7.78 7.44
CA GLY A 42 1.06 -8.89 7.59
C GLY A 42 -0.08 -8.90 6.60
N SER A 43 -0.41 -7.76 6.02
CA SER A 43 -1.58 -7.58 5.14
C SER A 43 -1.32 -6.60 4.01
N THR A 44 -2.24 -6.57 3.06
CA THR A 44 -2.29 -5.59 1.96
C THR A 44 -3.67 -4.97 1.94
N GLU A 45 -3.70 -3.64 2.00
CA GLU A 45 -4.90 -2.82 2.01
C GLU A 45 -5.12 -2.18 0.65
N PHE A 46 -6.37 -2.21 0.19
CA PHE A 46 -6.80 -1.67 -1.09
C PHE A 46 -7.89 -0.63 -0.92
N TYR A 47 -7.77 0.44 -1.69
CA TYR A 47 -8.81 1.44 -1.86
C TYR A 47 -8.90 1.84 -3.33
N ILE A 48 -10.08 1.71 -3.93
CA ILE A 48 -10.37 2.16 -5.30
C ILE A 48 -11.47 3.21 -5.22
N HIS A 49 -11.19 4.39 -5.78
CA HIS A 49 -12.18 5.43 -5.97
C HIS A 49 -12.67 5.41 -7.41
N THR A 50 -13.98 5.25 -7.58
CA THR A 50 -14.64 5.36 -8.89
C THR A 50 -15.68 6.47 -8.87
N LYS A 51 -16.23 6.81 -10.03
CA LYS A 51 -17.33 7.79 -10.11
C LYS A 51 -18.60 7.30 -9.39
N ALA A 52 -18.81 5.99 -9.28
CA ALA A 52 -20.02 5.39 -8.73
C ALA A 52 -19.91 5.16 -7.22
N LYS A 53 -18.78 4.60 -6.76
CA LYS A 53 -18.56 4.26 -5.36
C LYS A 53 -17.10 3.96 -5.07
N ASP A 54 -16.80 3.82 -3.78
CA ASP A 54 -15.51 3.36 -3.28
C ASP A 54 -15.53 1.84 -3.07
N TYR A 55 -14.41 1.19 -3.38
CA TYR A 55 -14.18 -0.22 -3.04
C TYR A 55 -13.00 -0.30 -2.09
N ILE A 56 -13.19 -1.02 -1.01
CA ILE A 56 -12.22 -1.13 0.09
C ILE A 56 -12.08 -2.60 0.45
N GLN A 57 -10.84 -3.09 0.52
CA GLN A 57 -10.57 -4.47 0.91
C GLN A 57 -9.22 -4.59 1.60
N SER A 58 -9.08 -5.60 2.44
CA SER A 58 -7.82 -6.04 3.06
C SER A 58 -7.65 -7.54 2.87
N PHE A 59 -6.40 -7.94 2.59
CA PHE A 59 -6.00 -9.33 2.42
C PHE A 59 -4.86 -9.65 3.36
N GLN A 60 -4.85 -10.85 3.93
CA GLN A 60 -3.79 -11.37 4.80
C GLN A 60 -2.55 -11.78 3.98
N LEU A 61 -2.13 -10.88 3.10
CA LEU A 61 -0.96 -10.97 2.23
C LEU A 61 -0.08 -9.76 2.53
N GLY A 62 1.08 -9.97 3.12
CA GLY A 62 1.99 -8.90 3.49
C GLY A 62 3.45 -9.30 3.26
N ALA A 63 4.32 -8.32 3.19
CA ALA A 63 5.72 -8.54 2.82
C ALA A 63 6.46 -9.49 3.78
N VAL A 64 6.25 -9.35 5.11
CA VAL A 64 6.85 -10.25 6.10
C VAL A 64 6.17 -11.61 6.09
N ARG A 65 4.83 -11.64 6.01
CA ARG A 65 4.05 -12.87 5.94
C ARG A 65 4.47 -13.72 4.74
N ASN A 66 4.62 -13.12 3.56
CA ASN A 66 5.07 -13.78 2.34
C ASN A 66 6.54 -14.26 2.47
N TYR A 67 7.42 -13.40 2.99
CA TYR A 67 8.82 -13.77 3.27
C TYR A 67 8.93 -14.99 4.18
N MET A 68 8.08 -15.07 5.20
CA MET A 68 8.02 -16.19 6.15
C MET A 68 7.20 -17.38 5.63
N LYS A 69 6.66 -17.33 4.39
CA LYS A 69 5.80 -18.36 3.80
C LYS A 69 4.56 -18.69 4.64
N MET A 70 3.98 -17.65 5.26
CA MET A 70 2.80 -17.76 6.12
C MET A 70 1.50 -17.34 5.41
N ASP A 71 1.57 -16.94 4.16
CA ASP A 71 0.44 -16.64 3.29
C ASP A 71 -0.21 -17.95 2.80
N SER A 72 -1.51 -17.92 2.62
CA SER A 72 -2.27 -19.08 2.13
C SER A 72 -2.65 -18.92 0.66
N LYS A 73 -2.73 -20.05 -0.07
CA LYS A 73 -3.21 -20.07 -1.45
C LYS A 73 -4.63 -19.51 -1.56
N ALA A 74 -5.49 -19.84 -0.60
CA ALA A 74 -6.87 -19.35 -0.57
C ALA A 74 -6.94 -17.81 -0.49
N GLU A 75 -6.01 -17.18 0.22
CA GLU A 75 -5.98 -15.73 0.35
C GLU A 75 -5.49 -15.05 -0.93
N TRP A 76 -4.53 -15.65 -1.65
CA TRP A 76 -4.13 -15.22 -2.99
C TRP A 76 -5.29 -15.33 -3.98
N GLU A 77 -6.01 -16.45 -3.99
CA GLU A 77 -7.18 -16.65 -4.83
C GLU A 77 -8.30 -15.64 -4.49
N ARG A 78 -8.50 -15.34 -3.21
CA ARG A 78 -9.46 -14.32 -2.76
C ARG A 78 -9.10 -12.92 -3.27
N MET A 79 -7.82 -12.56 -3.25
CA MET A 79 -7.34 -11.30 -3.80
C MET A 79 -7.52 -11.27 -5.32
N ASP A 80 -7.13 -12.32 -6.02
CA ASP A 80 -7.25 -12.41 -7.48
C ASP A 80 -8.71 -12.27 -7.92
N ASN A 81 -9.62 -12.98 -7.27
CA ASN A 81 -11.05 -12.91 -7.55
C ASN A 81 -11.64 -11.51 -7.30
N TRP A 82 -11.11 -10.80 -6.30
CA TRP A 82 -11.53 -9.43 -6.04
C TRP A 82 -10.96 -8.47 -7.10
N LEU A 83 -9.71 -8.62 -7.49
CA LEU A 83 -9.08 -7.80 -8.55
C LEU A 83 -9.77 -8.01 -9.91
N ASP A 84 -10.17 -9.24 -10.25
CA ASP A 84 -10.87 -9.56 -11.50
C ASP A 84 -12.23 -8.82 -11.64
N GLN A 85 -12.80 -8.29 -10.55
CA GLN A 85 -13.98 -7.44 -10.57
C GLN A 85 -13.68 -5.98 -10.93
N HIS A 86 -12.40 -5.60 -11.07
CA HIS A 86 -11.95 -4.22 -11.23
C HIS A 86 -10.98 -4.05 -12.40
N ILE A 87 -11.37 -4.53 -13.59
CA ILE A 87 -10.51 -4.59 -14.79
C ILE A 87 -10.31 -3.26 -15.52
N GLU A 88 -10.87 -2.16 -15.03
CA GLU A 88 -10.70 -0.84 -15.65
C GLU A 88 -9.24 -0.38 -15.60
N LYS A 89 -8.86 0.46 -16.58
CA LYS A 89 -7.51 1.05 -16.60
C LYS A 89 -7.33 2.04 -15.46
N MET A 90 -6.36 1.76 -14.58
CA MET A 90 -6.12 2.53 -13.37
C MET A 90 -4.68 3.06 -13.29
N GLN A 91 -4.49 4.06 -12.42
CA GLN A 91 -3.18 4.41 -11.88
C GLN A 91 -3.03 3.77 -10.49
N LEU A 92 -1.91 3.07 -10.28
CA LEU A 92 -1.57 2.52 -8.97
C LEU A 92 -0.76 3.54 -8.16
N ILE A 93 -1.22 3.82 -6.95
CA ILE A 93 -0.54 4.66 -5.97
C ILE A 93 -0.19 3.79 -4.77
N GLY A 94 1.06 3.38 -4.71
CA GLY A 94 1.56 2.61 -3.58
C GLY A 94 1.80 3.51 -2.36
N ILE A 95 1.32 3.06 -1.22
CA ILE A 95 1.53 3.66 0.09
C ILE A 95 2.67 2.90 0.79
N GLY A 96 3.31 3.52 1.75
CA GLY A 96 4.30 2.88 2.59
C GLY A 96 5.71 2.80 2.01
N GLY A 97 6.56 2.08 2.72
CA GLY A 97 8.02 2.07 2.48
C GLY A 97 8.47 1.16 1.35
N ASN A 98 7.75 0.06 1.08
CA ASN A 98 8.17 -0.94 0.10
C ASN A 98 8.21 -0.38 -1.32
N ILE A 99 7.12 0.23 -1.76
CA ILE A 99 7.04 0.83 -3.10
C ILE A 99 7.97 2.05 -3.24
N ARG A 100 8.11 2.87 -2.18
CA ARG A 100 9.07 3.99 -2.21
C ARG A 100 10.50 3.51 -2.37
N ALA A 101 10.90 2.48 -1.62
CA ALA A 101 12.22 1.89 -1.74
C ALA A 101 12.47 1.37 -3.16
N PHE A 102 11.52 0.63 -3.72
CA PHE A 102 11.65 0.10 -5.07
C PHE A 102 11.81 1.20 -6.13
N LEU A 103 10.98 2.24 -6.11
CA LEU A 103 11.11 3.37 -7.03
C LEU A 103 12.44 4.12 -6.83
N ASN A 104 12.89 4.27 -5.59
CA ASN A 104 14.15 4.94 -5.27
C ASN A 104 15.39 4.17 -5.75
N ILE A 105 15.38 2.83 -5.69
CA ILE A 105 16.43 1.97 -6.25
C ILE A 105 16.75 2.38 -7.68
N TYR A 106 15.73 2.65 -8.47
CA TYR A 106 15.85 3.02 -9.88
C TYR A 106 15.80 4.53 -10.11
N LYS A 107 15.83 5.35 -9.05
CA LYS A 107 15.77 6.83 -9.10
C LYS A 107 14.56 7.34 -9.90
N MET A 108 13.43 6.64 -9.84
CA MET A 108 12.22 6.95 -10.59
C MET A 108 11.12 7.50 -9.66
N LYS A 109 10.40 8.51 -10.14
CA LYS A 109 9.20 9.05 -9.45
C LYS A 109 7.93 8.27 -9.80
N SER A 110 7.95 7.56 -10.92
CA SER A 110 6.87 6.70 -11.40
C SER A 110 7.40 5.75 -12.45
N MET A 111 6.71 4.62 -12.65
CA MET A 111 7.00 3.62 -13.67
C MET A 111 5.73 3.31 -14.46
N SER A 112 5.88 2.93 -15.73
CA SER A 112 4.87 2.17 -16.46
C SER A 112 4.81 0.74 -15.92
N GLN A 113 3.81 -0.03 -16.34
CA GLN A 113 3.71 -1.45 -15.99
C GLN A 113 4.94 -2.23 -16.48
N ASP A 114 5.35 -2.02 -17.72
CA ASP A 114 6.49 -2.73 -18.32
C ASP A 114 7.81 -2.39 -17.62
N GLU A 115 8.04 -1.11 -17.31
CA GLU A 115 9.22 -0.69 -16.54
C GLU A 115 9.24 -1.32 -15.15
N PHE A 116 8.08 -1.41 -14.48
CA PHE A 116 7.99 -2.03 -13.16
C PHE A 116 8.34 -3.52 -13.23
N VAL A 117 7.75 -4.25 -14.18
CA VAL A 117 8.02 -5.68 -14.39
C VAL A 117 9.50 -5.93 -14.73
N ALA A 118 10.06 -5.14 -15.65
CA ALA A 118 11.46 -5.27 -16.03
C ALA A 118 12.42 -5.00 -14.87
N ASN A 119 12.15 -3.97 -14.07
CA ASN A 119 12.96 -3.62 -12.91
C ASN A 119 12.80 -4.60 -11.75
N ALA A 120 11.60 -5.15 -11.55
CA ALA A 120 11.36 -6.22 -10.58
C ALA A 120 12.16 -7.48 -10.91
N LYS A 121 12.19 -7.88 -12.20
CA LYS A 121 13.04 -9.00 -12.66
C LYS A 121 14.53 -8.76 -12.40
N LYS A 122 15.02 -7.53 -12.68
CA LYS A 122 16.42 -7.17 -12.39
C LYS A 122 16.74 -7.25 -10.91
N LEU A 123 15.85 -6.75 -10.04
CA LEU A 123 16.04 -6.82 -8.60
C LEU A 123 16.09 -8.27 -8.09
N ALA A 124 15.21 -9.13 -8.60
CA ALA A 124 15.13 -10.53 -8.21
C ALA A 124 16.37 -11.37 -8.58
N LEU A 125 17.19 -10.91 -9.52
CA LEU A 125 18.45 -11.57 -9.89
C LEU A 125 19.59 -11.31 -8.89
N LEU A 126 19.47 -10.30 -8.05
CA LEU A 126 20.50 -9.90 -7.10
C LEU A 126 20.32 -10.64 -5.77
N ASP A 127 21.43 -11.03 -5.18
CA ASP A 127 21.41 -11.56 -3.81
C ASP A 127 21.25 -10.45 -2.76
N LYS A 128 21.16 -10.84 -1.49
CA LYS A 128 20.97 -9.90 -0.37
C LYS A 128 22.11 -8.90 -0.25
N LYS A 129 23.36 -9.35 -0.39
CA LYS A 129 24.57 -8.50 -0.26
C LYS A 129 24.65 -7.51 -1.42
N GLU A 130 24.36 -7.96 -2.63
CA GLU A 130 24.32 -7.12 -3.83
C GLU A 130 23.25 -6.03 -3.70
N LYS A 131 22.02 -6.37 -3.25
CA LYS A 131 20.97 -5.39 -2.98
C LYS A 131 21.37 -4.35 -1.94
N GLN A 132 22.05 -4.78 -0.88
CA GLN A 132 22.56 -3.87 0.16
C GLN A 132 23.63 -2.94 -0.37
N SER A 133 24.66 -3.48 -1.05
CA SER A 133 25.79 -2.70 -1.54
C SER A 133 25.44 -1.75 -2.70
N GLN A 134 24.60 -2.21 -3.65
CA GLN A 134 24.25 -1.42 -4.83
C GLN A 134 23.19 -0.37 -4.54
N TYR A 135 22.22 -0.69 -3.66
CA TYR A 135 21.03 0.13 -3.44
C TYR A 135 20.90 0.71 -2.04
N ASN A 136 21.90 0.48 -1.18
CA ASN A 136 21.91 0.93 0.20
C ASN A 136 20.65 0.55 0.98
N LEU A 137 20.14 -0.66 0.76
CA LEU A 137 19.00 -1.18 1.48
C LEU A 137 19.44 -1.65 2.87
N ASN A 138 18.72 -1.22 3.91
CA ASN A 138 18.96 -1.73 5.27
C ASN A 138 18.51 -3.19 5.40
N ASN A 139 18.93 -3.85 6.49
CA ASN A 139 18.64 -5.27 6.71
C ASN A 139 17.14 -5.60 6.65
N ASP A 140 16.34 -4.81 7.37
CA ASP A 140 14.88 -5.05 7.46
C ASP A 140 14.20 -4.91 6.10
N ARG A 141 14.70 -4.01 5.24
CA ARG A 141 14.13 -3.79 3.90
C ARG A 141 14.58 -4.85 2.91
N VAL A 142 15.86 -5.24 2.92
CA VAL A 142 16.37 -6.19 1.96
C VAL A 142 15.73 -7.58 2.13
N ASP A 143 15.33 -7.94 3.33
CA ASP A 143 14.69 -9.23 3.61
C ASP A 143 13.27 -9.34 3.02
N VAL A 144 12.55 -8.22 2.94
CA VAL A 144 11.12 -8.23 2.57
C VAL A 144 10.80 -7.57 1.23
N ILE A 145 11.78 -6.91 0.59
CA ILE A 145 11.52 -6.13 -0.64
C ILE A 145 11.00 -7.03 -1.77
N ASP A 146 11.60 -8.21 -1.98
CA ASP A 146 11.19 -9.13 -3.04
C ASP A 146 9.76 -9.64 -2.80
N SER A 147 9.44 -9.96 -1.56
CA SER A 147 8.08 -10.38 -1.16
C SER A 147 7.05 -9.28 -1.38
N ALA A 148 7.38 -8.03 -1.04
CA ALA A 148 6.49 -6.92 -1.35
C ALA A 148 6.32 -6.72 -2.87
N ILE A 149 7.40 -6.81 -3.63
CA ILE A 149 7.34 -6.65 -5.09
C ILE A 149 6.59 -7.80 -5.75
N SER A 150 6.67 -9.03 -5.24
CA SER A 150 5.86 -10.15 -5.77
C SER A 150 4.36 -9.91 -5.62
N ILE A 151 3.91 -9.30 -4.51
CA ILE A 151 2.51 -8.91 -4.32
C ILE A 151 2.13 -7.82 -5.33
N TYR A 152 2.97 -6.79 -5.53
CA TYR A 152 2.71 -5.77 -6.56
C TYR A 152 2.65 -6.36 -7.96
N LEU A 153 3.53 -7.31 -8.30
CA LEU A 153 3.51 -7.99 -9.60
C LEU A 153 2.21 -8.76 -9.83
N GLN A 154 1.68 -9.45 -8.81
CA GLN A 154 0.39 -10.13 -8.91
C GLN A 154 -0.73 -9.14 -9.20
N ILE A 155 -0.78 -8.01 -8.49
CA ILE A 155 -1.76 -6.94 -8.72
C ILE A 155 -1.67 -6.39 -10.14
N ILE A 156 -0.44 -6.10 -10.60
CA ILE A 156 -0.18 -5.51 -11.91
C ILE A 156 -0.51 -6.49 -13.04
N ASN A 157 -0.28 -7.78 -12.85
CA ASN A 157 -0.62 -8.80 -13.84
C ASN A 157 -2.14 -9.01 -13.99
N LYS A 158 -2.91 -8.72 -12.94
CA LYS A 158 -4.38 -8.83 -12.95
C LYS A 158 -5.05 -7.58 -13.51
N LEU A 159 -4.45 -6.42 -13.31
CA LEU A 159 -5.06 -5.13 -13.63
C LEU A 159 -4.31 -4.41 -14.75
N SER A 160 -5.03 -3.64 -15.55
CA SER A 160 -4.43 -2.74 -16.54
C SER A 160 -3.94 -1.47 -15.87
N ILE A 161 -2.66 -1.44 -15.46
CA ILE A 161 -2.06 -0.31 -14.76
C ILE A 161 -1.33 0.61 -15.73
N SER A 162 -1.84 1.82 -15.90
CA SER A 162 -1.23 2.81 -16.80
C SER A 162 0.03 3.46 -16.21
N LYS A 163 0.10 3.60 -14.89
CA LYS A 163 1.20 4.26 -14.18
C LYS A 163 1.25 3.81 -12.73
N ILE A 164 2.46 3.57 -12.24
CA ILE A 164 2.74 3.20 -10.85
C ILE A 164 3.51 4.35 -10.21
N LYS A 165 3.04 4.80 -9.05
CA LYS A 165 3.66 5.86 -8.25
C LYS A 165 3.69 5.47 -6.78
N SER A 166 4.53 6.14 -6.00
CA SER A 166 4.42 6.13 -4.55
C SER A 166 3.95 7.48 -4.02
N THR A 167 3.50 7.49 -2.78
CA THR A 167 3.21 8.70 -2.01
C THR A 167 4.09 8.76 -0.76
N ARG A 168 4.38 9.99 -0.30
CA ARG A 168 5.02 10.19 1.03
C ARG A 168 4.01 10.07 2.17
N TRP A 169 2.75 10.24 1.88
CA TRP A 169 1.64 10.11 2.81
C TRP A 169 1.45 8.65 3.19
N GLY A 170 1.42 8.35 4.47
CA GLY A 170 1.20 7.02 5.02
C GLY A 170 -0.19 6.86 5.63
N ILE A 171 -0.49 5.68 6.13
CA ILE A 171 -1.75 5.41 6.86
C ILE A 171 -1.84 6.25 8.14
N SER A 172 -0.72 6.49 8.83
CA SER A 172 -0.67 7.36 10.02
C SER A 172 -1.11 8.80 9.73
N ASP A 173 -0.70 9.35 8.58
CA ASP A 173 -1.14 10.68 8.15
C ASP A 173 -2.65 10.70 7.88
N SER A 174 -3.16 9.65 7.25
CA SER A 174 -4.60 9.48 6.99
C SER A 174 -5.40 9.34 8.29
N ALA A 175 -4.86 8.62 9.27
CA ALA A 175 -5.46 8.48 10.60
C ALA A 175 -5.51 9.84 11.32
N ALA A 176 -4.43 10.63 11.26
CA ALA A 176 -4.39 11.98 11.83
C ALA A 176 -5.44 12.91 11.21
N VAL A 177 -5.61 12.87 9.89
CA VAL A 177 -6.66 13.65 9.20
C VAL A 177 -8.06 13.19 9.63
N LYS A 178 -8.30 11.89 9.72
CA LYS A 178 -9.58 11.36 10.22
C LYS A 178 -9.88 11.88 11.62
N LEU A 179 -8.93 11.76 12.55
CA LEU A 179 -9.08 12.24 13.91
C LEU A 179 -9.32 13.74 13.98
N PHE A 180 -8.62 14.51 13.16
CA PHE A 180 -8.84 15.96 13.06
C PHE A 180 -10.29 16.26 12.64
N HIS A 181 -10.80 15.59 11.63
CA HIS A 181 -12.21 15.79 11.21
C HIS A 181 -13.19 15.40 12.32
N GLU A 182 -12.97 14.28 13.02
CA GLU A 182 -13.84 13.86 14.12
C GLU A 182 -13.86 14.85 15.30
N LEU A 183 -12.73 15.47 15.62
CA LEU A 183 -12.62 16.39 16.75
C LEU A 183 -13.06 17.82 16.43
N TYR A 184 -13.00 18.23 15.17
CA TYR A 184 -13.19 19.64 14.79
C TYR A 184 -14.28 19.87 13.74
N SER A 185 -15.00 18.83 13.26
CA SER A 185 -16.08 18.99 12.28
C SER A 185 -17.13 20.03 12.73
N ASP A 186 -17.54 20.00 13.99
CA ASP A 186 -18.54 20.93 14.53
C ASP A 186 -18.02 22.38 14.60
N LYS A 187 -16.71 22.56 14.81
CA LYS A 187 -16.09 23.90 14.86
C LYS A 187 -15.87 24.51 13.47
N ILE A 188 -15.74 23.67 12.43
CA ILE A 188 -15.58 24.13 11.04
C ILE A 188 -16.93 24.57 10.48
N ALA A 189 -18.02 23.89 10.84
CA ALA A 189 -19.38 24.26 10.43
C ALA A 189 -19.82 25.65 10.96
N ILE A 190 -19.38 26.04 12.16
CA ILE A 190 -19.71 27.32 12.79
C ILE A 190 -19.01 28.53 12.13
N LYS A 191 -17.86 28.31 11.46
CA LYS A 191 -17.11 29.40 10.80
C LYS A 191 -17.58 29.75 9.40
N ASN A 192 -18.45 28.94 8.81
CA ASN A 192 -18.97 29.10 7.45
C ASN A 192 -20.44 29.59 7.42
N ASN A 193 -20.99 29.95 8.57
CA ASN A 193 -22.24 30.70 8.76
C ASN A 193 -21.91 32.12 9.27
#